data_4067a2a87724afd7281dd6a080d30bc9
#
_entry.id   4067a2a87724afd7281dd6a080d30bc9
#
_cell.length_a   1.000
_cell.length_b   1.000
_cell.length_c   1.000
_cell.angle_alpha   90.00
_cell.angle_beta   90.00
_cell.angle_gamma   90.00
#
_symmetry.space_group_name_H-M   'P 1'
#
loop_
_entity.id
_entity.type
_entity.pdbx_description
1 polymer ?
#
loop_
_entity_poly.entity_id
_entity_poly.type
_entity_poly.pdbx_seq_one_letter_code
_entity_poly.pdbx_strand_id
1 'polypeptide(L)' 'MLQNSGIRDIVIKEICDIAEKYEIEKVILFGSRARGDYKKTSDIDLATCGGNHVLFALDVDETTSTLLKFDIVNL' A
#
# COMPACT_ATOMS: atom_id res chain seq x y z
N MET A 1 -4.42 -9.31 9.64
CA MET A 1 -4.61 -9.14 8.20
C MET A 1 -3.29 -9.04 7.43
N LEU A 2 -2.45 -8.03 7.65
CA LEU A 2 -1.16 -7.90 6.96
C LEU A 2 0.02 -8.27 7.87
N GLN A 3 -0.19 -9.20 8.79
CA GLN A 3 0.76 -9.51 9.85
C GLN A 3 2.09 -10.08 9.35
N ASN A 4 2.06 -10.86 8.28
CA ASN A 4 3.24 -11.52 7.74
C ASN A 4 3.74 -10.87 6.45
N SER A 5 3.38 -9.61 6.23
CA SER A 5 3.75 -8.88 5.01
C SER A 5 5.12 -8.20 5.11
N GLY A 6 5.69 -8.12 6.32
CA GLY A 6 6.92 -7.36 6.55
C GLY A 6 6.72 -5.85 6.52
N ILE A 7 5.49 -5.39 6.44
CA ILE A 7 5.15 -3.96 6.45
C ILE A 7 4.84 -3.55 7.89
N ARG A 8 5.49 -2.50 8.38
CA ARG A 8 5.28 -2.02 9.75
C ARG A 8 3.84 -1.53 9.92
N ASP A 9 3.29 -1.71 11.13
CA ASP A 9 1.92 -1.31 11.45
C ASP A 9 1.66 0.17 11.19
N ILE A 10 2.64 1.05 11.47
CA ILE A 10 2.49 2.48 11.21
C ILE A 10 2.30 2.76 9.71
N VAL A 11 2.99 2.04 8.85
CA VAL A 11 2.86 2.20 7.40
C VAL A 11 1.48 1.73 6.94
N ILE A 12 1.02 0.60 7.45
CA ILE A 12 -0.32 0.08 7.14
C ILE A 12 -1.39 1.10 7.54
N LYS A 13 -1.27 1.67 8.73
CA LYS A 13 -2.20 2.70 9.21
C LYS A 13 -2.17 3.93 8.30
N GLU A 14 -0.98 4.38 7.91
CA GLU A 14 -0.84 5.52 7.00
C GLU A 14 -1.52 5.27 5.67
N ILE A 15 -1.34 4.07 5.10
CA ILE A 15 -2.00 3.68 3.84
C ILE A 15 -3.51 3.72 4.00
N CYS A 16 -4.04 3.19 5.10
CA CYS A 16 -5.48 3.18 5.36
C CYS A 16 -6.03 4.60 5.50
N ASP A 17 -5.32 5.47 6.22
CA ASP A 17 -5.73 6.86 6.43
C ASP A 17 -5.76 7.62 5.09
N ILE A 18 -4.76 7.40 4.24
CA ILE A 18 -4.70 8.03 2.92
C ILE A 18 -5.80 7.48 2.00
N ALA A 19 -6.07 6.18 2.08
CA ALA A 19 -7.17 5.58 1.31
C ALA A 19 -8.50 6.21 1.67
N GLU A 20 -8.75 6.42 2.96
CA GLU A 20 -9.97 7.08 3.44
C GLU A 20 -10.04 8.52 2.93
N LYS A 21 -8.94 9.24 2.97
CA LYS A 21 -8.86 10.63 2.51
C LYS A 21 -9.29 10.78 1.04
N TYR A 22 -8.93 9.84 0.20
CA TYR A 22 -9.22 9.88 -1.23
C TYR A 22 -10.39 8.99 -1.64
N GLU A 23 -11.15 8.51 -0.67
CA GLU A 23 -12.36 7.71 -0.89
C GLU A 23 -12.10 6.41 -1.66
N ILE A 24 -10.93 5.81 -1.44
CA ILE A 24 -10.61 4.52 -2.02
C ILE A 24 -11.49 3.45 -1.35
N GLU A 25 -12.24 2.71 -2.13
CA GLU A 25 -13.17 1.71 -1.62
C GLU A 25 -12.45 0.45 -1.14
N LYS A 26 -11.39 0.06 -1.83
CA LYS A 26 -10.66 -1.17 -1.51
C LYS A 26 -9.19 -1.00 -1.83
N VAL A 27 -8.33 -1.47 -0.92
CA VAL A 27 -6.89 -1.59 -1.14
C VAL A 27 -6.51 -3.05 -0.90
N ILE A 28 -5.86 -3.65 -1.88
CA ILE A 28 -5.47 -5.06 -1.83
C ILE A 28 -3.96 -5.15 -1.94
N LEU A 29 -3.34 -5.80 -0.97
CA LEU A 29 -1.92 -6.15 -1.05
C LEU A 29 -1.78 -7.39 -1.93
N PHE A 30 -0.87 -7.33 -2.90
CA PHE A 30 -0.58 -8.49 -3.74
C PHE A 30 0.93 -8.65 -3.91
N GLY A 31 1.35 -9.55 -4.79
CA GLY A 31 2.76 -9.79 -5.05
C GLY A 31 3.46 -10.55 -3.93
N SER A 32 4.78 -10.39 -3.83
CA SER A 32 5.61 -11.20 -2.93
C SER A 32 5.25 -11.01 -1.45
N ARG A 33 4.89 -9.80 -1.03
CA ARG A 33 4.53 -9.53 0.37
C ARG A 33 3.21 -10.17 0.76
N ALA A 34 2.28 -10.31 -0.18
CA ALA A 34 1.02 -11.02 0.06
C ALA A 34 1.26 -12.53 0.15
N ARG A 35 2.16 -13.06 -0.68
CA ARG A 35 2.49 -14.48 -0.68
C ARG A 35 3.37 -14.92 0.50
N GLY A 36 4.14 -13.99 1.07
CA GLY A 36 5.06 -14.27 2.15
C GLY A 36 6.47 -14.63 1.71
N ASP A 37 6.77 -14.58 0.40
CA ASP A 37 8.10 -14.87 -0.13
C ASP A 37 8.92 -13.61 -0.46
N TYR A 38 8.61 -12.51 0.22
CA TYR A 38 9.26 -11.23 0.03
C TYR A 38 10.65 -11.20 0.68
N LYS A 39 11.48 -10.27 0.17
CA LYS A 39 12.73 -9.86 0.81
C LYS A 39 12.52 -8.52 1.51
N LYS A 40 13.46 -8.12 2.37
CA LYS A 40 13.37 -6.82 3.08
C LYS A 40 13.22 -5.64 2.14
N THR A 41 13.78 -5.74 0.94
CA THR A 41 13.78 -4.68 -0.08
C THR A 41 12.70 -4.86 -1.14
N SER A 42 11.84 -5.85 -1.01
CA SER A 42 10.75 -6.06 -1.97
C SER A 42 9.79 -4.87 -1.98
N ASP A 43 9.33 -4.48 -3.16
CA ASP A 43 8.34 -3.43 -3.31
C ASP A 43 7.03 -3.81 -2.64
N ILE A 44 6.25 -2.79 -2.28
CA ILE A 44 4.91 -2.97 -1.76
C ILE A 44 3.94 -2.85 -2.93
N ASP A 45 3.30 -3.95 -3.30
CA ASP A 45 2.38 -4.01 -4.43
C ASP A 45 0.94 -3.87 -3.94
N LEU A 46 0.30 -2.78 -4.32
CA LEU A 46 -1.08 -2.49 -3.92
C LEU A 46 -1.97 -2.35 -5.15
N ALA A 47 -3.16 -2.92 -5.07
CA ALA A 47 -4.22 -2.69 -6.05
C ALA A 47 -5.33 -1.91 -5.37
N THR A 48 -5.87 -0.90 -6.06
CA THR A 48 -6.92 -0.05 -5.52
C THR A 48 -8.17 -0.14 -6.36
N CYS A 49 -9.32 0.10 -5.74
CA CYS A 49 -10.61 0.15 -6.39
C CYS A 49 -11.39 1.36 -5.87
N GLY A 50 -11.94 2.16 -6.78
CA GLY A 50 -12.71 3.35 -6.42
C GLY A 50 -11.82 4.53 -6.01
N GLY A 51 -12.45 5.67 -5.80
CA GLY A 51 -11.80 6.88 -5.33
C GLY A 51 -10.82 7.50 -6.31
N ASN A 52 -9.97 8.38 -5.79
CA ASN A 52 -8.96 9.08 -6.60
C ASN A 52 -7.63 8.33 -6.53
N HIS A 53 -7.46 7.37 -7.43
CA HIS A 53 -6.28 6.51 -7.51
C HIS A 53 -4.98 7.32 -7.64
N VAL A 54 -4.96 8.33 -8.51
CA VAL A 54 -3.73 9.07 -8.80
C VAL A 54 -3.24 9.84 -7.57
N LEU A 55 -4.13 10.55 -6.90
CA LEU A 55 -3.75 11.29 -5.69
C LEU A 55 -3.41 10.36 -4.53
N PHE A 56 -4.11 9.23 -4.41
CA PHE A 56 -3.78 8.21 -3.43
C PHE A 56 -2.34 7.71 -3.64
N ALA A 57 -2.00 7.34 -4.86
CA ALA A 57 -0.67 6.81 -5.19
C ALA A 57 0.43 7.83 -4.88
N LEU A 58 0.23 9.08 -5.26
CA LEU A 58 1.20 10.15 -4.99
C LEU A 58 1.39 10.37 -3.50
N ASP A 59 0.29 10.44 -2.75
CA ASP A 59 0.35 10.71 -1.30
C ASP A 59 1.01 9.54 -0.56
N VAL A 60 0.67 8.30 -0.92
CA VAL A 60 1.30 7.11 -0.33
C VAL A 60 2.81 7.13 -0.56
N ASP A 61 3.24 7.45 -1.78
CA ASP A 61 4.65 7.47 -2.12
C ASP A 61 5.42 8.57 -1.37
N GLU A 62 4.77 9.71 -1.12
CA GLU A 62 5.44 10.89 -0.55
C GLU A 62 5.40 10.93 0.98
N THR A 63 4.36 10.39 1.62
CA THR A 63 4.10 10.67 3.03
C THR A 63 4.22 9.46 3.95
N THR A 64 4.29 8.24 3.44
CA THR A 64 4.42 7.08 4.31
C THR A 64 5.81 6.97 4.93
N SER A 65 5.86 6.41 6.15
CA SER A 65 7.08 6.28 6.94
C SER A 65 7.91 5.07 6.52
N THR A 66 8.14 4.90 5.21
CA THR A 66 8.94 3.80 4.67
C THR A 66 9.79 4.28 3.51
N LEU A 67 10.97 3.66 3.35
CA LEU A 67 11.83 3.88 2.19
C LEU A 67 11.57 2.86 1.08
N LEU A 68 10.67 1.91 1.31
CA LEU A 68 10.31 0.93 0.29
C LEU A 68 9.50 1.61 -0.81
N LYS A 69 9.65 1.09 -2.02
CA LYS A 69 8.88 1.59 -3.16
C LYS A 69 7.51 0.96 -3.19
N PHE A 70 6.56 1.72 -3.70
CA PHE A 70 5.19 1.24 -3.93
C PHE A 70 4.96 1.02 -5.41
N ASP A 71 4.32 -0.08 -5.74
CA ASP A 71 3.78 -0.34 -7.07
C ASP A 71 2.26 -0.40 -6.91
N ILE A 72 1.58 0.64 -7.37
CA ILE A 72 0.15 0.81 -7.11
C ILE A 72 -0.60 0.77 -8.44
N VAL A 73 -1.49 -0.20 -8.57
CA VAL A 73 -2.30 -0.37 -9.76
C VAL A 73 -3.78 -0.11 -9.45
N ASN A 74 -4.50 0.37 -10.45
CA ASN A 74 -5.93 0.63 -10.34
C ASN A 74 -6.70 -0.52 -11.02
N LEU A 75 -7.60 -1.11 -10.26
CA LEU A 75 -8.45 -2.19 -10.79
C LEU A 75 -9.63 -1.66 -11.59
#